data_a9b8d9fe81a5b335af6541ea13fbb383
#
_entry.id   a9b8d9fe81a5b335af6541ea13fbb383
#
_cell.length_a   1.000
_cell.length_b   1.000
_cell.length_c   1.000
_cell.angle_alpha   90.00
_cell.angle_beta   90.00
_cell.angle_gamma   90.00
#
_symmetry.space_group_name_H-M   'P 1'
#
loop_
_entity.id
_entity.type
_entity.pdbx_description
1 polymer ?
#
loop_
_entity_poly.entity_id
_entity_poly.type
_entity_poly.pdbx_seq_one_letter_code
_entity_poly.pdbx_strand_id
1 'polypeptide(L)'
;MTKYKYFFGSDFRSIPYLTTINNSEEAITVVTTKPVRSGRGKKLVINPVEEFCKSNNIEFKYFSQDAVYSNMDIGISASFAKIFSTKFLKSNNSIFNIHLSLLPELRGPSPVE
;
A
#
# COMPACT_ATOMS: atom_id res chain seq x y z
N MET A 1 17.48 -9.07 -15.57
CA MET A 1 17.68 -8.39 -14.28
C MET A 1 16.35 -8.33 -13.53
N THR A 2 16.35 -8.74 -12.28
CA THR A 2 15.13 -8.74 -11.48
C THR A 2 14.85 -7.33 -10.95
N LYS A 3 13.62 -6.88 -11.12
CA LYS A 3 13.18 -5.63 -10.54
C LYS A 3 12.37 -5.93 -9.29
N TYR A 4 12.63 -5.21 -8.23
CA TYR A 4 11.93 -5.37 -6.97
C TYR A 4 10.89 -4.28 -6.84
N LYS A 5 9.64 -4.68 -6.86
CA LYS A 5 8.51 -3.77 -6.73
C LYS A 5 7.98 -3.82 -5.32
N TYR A 6 7.68 -2.65 -4.78
CA TYR A 6 7.04 -2.53 -3.48
C TYR A 6 5.69 -1.88 -3.66
N PHE A 7 4.71 -2.40 -2.94
CA PHE A 7 3.35 -1.86 -2.97
C PHE A 7 2.95 -1.48 -1.55
N PHE A 8 2.54 -0.23 -1.38
CA PHE A 8 2.11 0.29 -0.08
C PHE A 8 0.60 0.46 -0.11
N GLY A 9 -0.11 -0.30 0.71
CA GLY A 9 -1.56 -0.23 0.77
C GLY A 9 -2.08 -0.82 2.05
N SER A 10 -3.30 -0.42 2.46
CA SER A 10 -3.87 -0.89 3.71
C SER A 10 -5.39 -0.97 3.70
N ASP A 11 -6.02 -0.76 2.55
CA ASP A 11 -7.47 -0.64 2.45
C ASP A 11 -7.97 -1.55 1.33
N PHE A 12 -9.27 -1.89 1.37
CA PHE A 12 -9.86 -2.70 0.31
C PHE A 12 -9.70 -2.05 -1.06
N ARG A 13 -9.60 -0.73 -1.12
CA ARG A 13 -9.41 -0.02 -2.38
C ARG A 13 -8.02 -0.24 -2.96
N SER A 14 -7.08 -0.76 -2.17
CA SER A 14 -5.75 -1.12 -2.65
C SER A 14 -5.79 -2.39 -3.51
N ILE A 15 -6.76 -3.27 -3.26
CA ILE A 15 -6.75 -4.62 -3.79
C ILE A 15 -6.73 -4.68 -5.33
N PRO A 16 -7.56 -3.91 -6.06
CA PRO A 16 -7.51 -3.97 -7.52
C PRO A 16 -6.13 -3.64 -8.09
N TYR A 17 -5.45 -2.65 -7.48
CA TYR A 17 -4.11 -2.27 -7.93
C TYR A 17 -3.09 -3.35 -7.60
N LEU A 18 -3.19 -3.91 -6.39
CA LEU A 18 -2.30 -4.97 -5.96
C LEU A 18 -2.48 -6.21 -6.83
N THR A 19 -3.71 -6.55 -7.16
CA THR A 19 -4.01 -7.70 -8.02
C THR A 19 -3.34 -7.54 -9.38
N THR A 20 -3.46 -6.35 -9.96
CA THR A 20 -2.86 -6.06 -11.25
C THR A 20 -1.35 -6.19 -11.21
N ILE A 21 -0.74 -5.63 -10.17
CA ILE A 21 0.72 -5.67 -10.03
C ILE A 21 1.20 -7.11 -9.76
N ASN A 22 0.45 -7.85 -8.95
CA ASN A 22 0.84 -9.21 -8.61
C ASN A 22 0.74 -10.17 -9.79
N ASN A 23 0.00 -9.81 -10.82
CA ASN A 23 -0.11 -10.64 -12.01
C ASN A 23 1.10 -10.51 -12.91
N SER A 24 2.01 -9.59 -12.61
CA SER A 24 3.27 -9.50 -13.36
C SER A 24 4.21 -10.61 -12.86
N GLU A 25 5.24 -10.90 -13.67
CA GLU A 25 6.19 -11.94 -13.30
C GLU A 25 7.31 -11.43 -12.40
N GLU A 26 7.27 -10.17 -12.02
CA GLU A 26 8.31 -9.58 -11.21
C GLU A 26 8.01 -9.77 -9.73
N ALA A 27 9.07 -9.81 -8.93
CA ALA A 27 8.91 -9.96 -7.49
C ALA A 27 8.21 -8.73 -6.91
N ILE A 28 7.32 -8.98 -5.94
CA ILE A 28 6.60 -7.91 -5.26
C ILE A 28 6.68 -8.11 -3.75
N THR A 29 6.89 -7.03 -3.04
CA THR A 29 6.81 -7.01 -1.58
C THR A 29 5.77 -5.97 -1.20
N VAL A 30 4.82 -6.36 -0.37
CA VAL A 30 3.76 -5.47 0.08
C VAL A 30 4.13 -4.89 1.44
N VAL A 31 3.91 -3.60 1.60
CA VAL A 31 4.07 -2.94 2.89
C VAL A 31 2.69 -2.45 3.31
N THR A 32 2.25 -2.86 4.49
CA THR A 32 0.93 -2.52 4.97
C THR A 32 1.00 -2.11 6.44
N THR A 33 -0.12 -1.74 7.02
CA THR A 33 -0.14 -1.29 8.40
C THR A 33 -0.40 -2.46 9.34
N LYS A 34 0.08 -2.31 10.58
CA LYS A 34 -0.09 -3.34 11.59
C LYS A 34 -1.55 -3.52 11.95
N PRO A 35 -1.94 -4.72 12.43
CA PRO A 35 -3.30 -4.91 12.93
C PRO A 35 -3.61 -3.91 14.03
N VAL A 36 -4.87 -3.52 14.10
CA VAL A 36 -5.34 -2.58 15.11
C VAL A 36 -6.39 -3.25 15.96
N ARG A 37 -6.52 -2.79 17.20
CA ARG A 37 -7.58 -3.28 18.07
C ARG A 37 -8.85 -2.54 17.73
N SER A 38 -9.93 -3.28 17.58
CA SER A 38 -11.19 -2.71 17.12
C SER A 38 -12.36 -3.41 17.77
N GLY A 39 -13.44 -2.68 17.91
CA GLY A 39 -14.71 -3.21 18.42
C GLY A 39 -14.67 -3.52 19.90
N ARG A 40 -15.75 -4.16 20.34
CA ARG A 40 -15.84 -4.60 21.72
C ARG A 40 -14.90 -5.76 21.95
N GLY A 41 -14.25 -5.80 23.12
CA GLY A 41 -13.25 -6.80 23.42
C GLY A 41 -11.91 -6.49 22.82
N LYS A 42 -11.80 -5.47 21.99
CA LYS A 42 -10.55 -4.95 21.42
C LYS A 42 -9.71 -6.05 20.78
N LYS A 43 -10.35 -6.82 19.93
CA LYS A 43 -9.63 -7.85 19.18
C LYS A 43 -8.77 -7.20 18.11
N LEU A 44 -7.63 -7.82 17.85
CA LEU A 44 -6.78 -7.39 16.75
C LEU A 44 -7.43 -7.73 15.42
N VAL A 45 -7.52 -6.74 14.54
CA VAL A 45 -8.13 -6.90 13.23
C VAL A 45 -7.09 -6.55 12.18
N ILE A 46 -6.80 -7.49 11.29
CA ILE A 46 -5.89 -7.21 10.18
C ILE A 46 -6.67 -6.48 9.09
N ASN A 47 -5.94 -5.68 8.29
CA ASN A 47 -6.58 -4.95 7.21
C ASN A 47 -6.75 -5.85 5.98
N PRO A 48 -7.56 -5.41 4.99
CA PRO A 48 -7.82 -6.24 3.80
C PRO A 48 -6.57 -6.57 2.99
N VAL A 49 -5.56 -5.70 3.01
CA VAL A 49 -4.33 -5.96 2.24
C VAL A 49 -3.54 -7.08 2.88
N GLU A 50 -3.43 -7.08 4.21
CA GLU A 50 -2.73 -8.17 4.89
C GLU A 50 -3.47 -9.49 4.64
N GLU A 51 -4.79 -9.47 4.72
CA GLU A 51 -5.58 -10.68 4.48
C GLU A 51 -5.37 -11.19 3.06
N PHE A 52 -5.36 -10.29 2.09
CA PHE A 52 -5.13 -10.65 0.70
C PHE A 52 -3.75 -11.30 0.51
N CYS A 53 -2.73 -10.73 1.15
CA CYS A 53 -1.38 -11.26 1.04
C CYS A 53 -1.28 -12.65 1.64
N LYS A 54 -1.91 -12.89 2.79
CA LYS A 54 -1.90 -14.20 3.42
C LYS A 54 -2.63 -15.24 2.57
N SER A 55 -3.73 -14.85 1.95
CA SER A 55 -4.52 -15.76 1.12
C SER A 55 -3.84 -16.10 -0.20
N ASN A 56 -2.95 -15.24 -0.67
CA ASN A 56 -2.32 -15.41 -1.98
C ASN A 56 -0.81 -15.66 -1.89
N ASN A 57 -0.31 -15.91 -0.69
CA ASN A 57 1.12 -16.20 -0.46
C ASN A 57 2.02 -15.09 -0.98
N ILE A 58 1.63 -13.85 -0.74
CA ILE A 58 2.42 -12.69 -1.12
C ILE A 58 3.21 -12.22 0.09
N GLU A 59 4.50 -11.97 -0.10
CA GLU A 59 5.34 -11.45 0.98
C GLU A 59 4.88 -10.05 1.38
N PHE A 60 4.79 -9.80 2.69
CA PHE A 60 4.42 -8.48 3.16
C PHE A 60 5.18 -8.13 4.44
N LYS A 61 5.28 -6.83 4.68
CA LYS A 61 5.95 -6.28 5.87
C LYS A 61 5.07 -5.19 6.44
N TYR A 62 5.27 -4.92 7.73
CA TYR A 62 4.58 -3.80 8.36
C TYR A 62 5.39 -2.53 8.18
N PHE A 63 4.69 -1.42 7.96
CA PHE A 63 5.30 -0.12 7.68
C PHE A 63 6.02 0.45 8.89
N SER A 64 7.17 1.09 8.64
CA SER A 64 7.89 1.88 9.62
C SER A 64 8.44 3.12 8.93
N GLN A 65 8.31 4.30 9.56
CA GLN A 65 8.85 5.53 9.01
C GLN A 65 10.37 5.51 8.93
N ASP A 66 11.01 4.63 9.70
CA ASP A 66 12.47 4.53 9.71
C ASP A 66 13.01 3.50 8.73
N ALA A 67 12.14 2.82 8.00
CA ALA A 67 12.57 1.77 7.09
C ALA A 67 13.28 2.35 5.87
N VAL A 68 14.30 1.64 5.42
CA VAL A 68 15.02 1.97 4.18
C VAL A 68 15.01 0.70 3.32
N TYR A 69 14.42 0.80 2.14
CA TYR A 69 14.30 -0.33 1.23
C TYR A 69 15.34 -0.19 0.13
N SER A 70 16.56 -0.61 0.44
CA SER A 70 17.70 -0.41 -0.46
C SER A 70 17.57 -1.18 -1.77
N ASN A 71 16.78 -2.26 -1.75
CA ASN A 71 16.59 -3.06 -2.97
C ASN A 71 15.33 -2.67 -3.74
N MET A 72 14.66 -1.58 -3.37
CA MET A 72 13.44 -1.18 -4.04
C MET A 72 13.76 -0.45 -5.33
N ASP A 73 13.32 -1.02 -6.45
CA ASP A 73 13.45 -0.35 -7.74
C ASP A 73 12.31 0.62 -7.97
N ILE A 74 11.11 0.23 -7.56
CA ILE A 74 9.94 1.09 -7.68
C ILE A 74 8.97 0.75 -6.57
N GLY A 75 8.35 1.78 -6.01
CA GLY A 75 7.29 1.63 -5.02
C GLY A 75 6.03 2.31 -5.51
N ILE A 76 4.89 1.67 -5.28
CA ILE A 76 3.60 2.21 -5.66
C ILE A 76 2.74 2.26 -4.41
N SER A 77 2.15 3.41 -4.14
CA SER A 77 1.28 3.60 -3.00
C SER A 77 -0.15 3.83 -3.49
N ALA A 78 -1.08 3.04 -3.00
CA ALA A 78 -2.49 3.15 -3.38
C ALA A 78 -3.35 2.88 -2.16
N SER A 79 -4.07 3.88 -1.70
CA SER A 79 -4.95 3.81 -0.53
C SER A 79 -4.22 3.28 0.70
N PHE A 80 -3.14 3.96 1.06
CA PHE A 80 -2.32 3.63 2.21
C PHE A 80 -2.63 4.60 3.34
N ALA A 81 -2.90 4.06 4.55
CA ALA A 81 -3.38 4.87 5.67
C ALA A 81 -2.32 5.77 6.29
N LYS A 82 -1.05 5.50 6.03
CA LYS A 82 0.03 6.28 6.65
C LYS A 82 0.55 7.34 5.72
N ILE A 83 1.01 8.44 6.30
CA ILE A 83 1.63 9.53 5.55
C ILE A 83 3.14 9.31 5.62
N PHE A 84 3.80 9.39 4.48
CA PHE A 84 5.25 9.26 4.43
C PHE A 84 5.90 10.53 4.96
N SER A 85 6.80 10.39 5.94
CA SER A 85 7.54 11.53 6.44
C SER A 85 8.56 11.99 5.40
N THR A 86 9.02 13.23 5.54
CA THR A 86 10.08 13.75 4.67
C THR A 86 11.32 12.88 4.75
N LYS A 87 11.67 12.43 5.96
CA LYS A 87 12.82 11.57 6.15
C LYS A 87 12.66 10.26 5.40
N PHE A 88 11.45 9.66 5.48
CA PHE A 88 11.18 8.40 4.80
C PHE A 88 11.33 8.58 3.29
N LEU A 89 10.77 9.66 2.74
CA LEU A 89 10.82 9.89 1.30
C LEU A 89 12.22 10.18 0.80
N LYS A 90 13.06 10.80 1.62
CA LYS A 90 14.44 11.03 1.23
C LYS A 90 15.22 9.72 1.15
N SER A 91 14.88 8.77 2.01
CA SER A 91 15.54 7.45 2.01
C SER A 91 14.94 6.49 1.00
N ASN A 92 13.71 6.76 0.55
CA ASN A 92 12.98 5.86 -0.35
C ASN A 92 12.30 6.69 -1.42
N ASN A 93 13.07 7.20 -2.36
CA ASN A 93 12.58 8.22 -3.27
C ASN A 93 12.00 7.70 -4.58
N SER A 94 11.81 6.40 -4.68
CA SER A 94 11.24 5.79 -5.90
C SER A 94 9.78 5.41 -5.74
N ILE A 95 9.05 6.09 -4.87
CA ILE A 95 7.65 5.77 -4.57
C ILE A 95 6.73 6.71 -5.32
N PHE A 96 5.76 6.13 -6.03
CA PHE A 96 4.74 6.87 -6.77
C PHE A 96 3.39 6.61 -6.12
N ASN A 97 2.63 7.66 -5.90
CA ASN A 97 1.31 7.55 -5.27
C ASN A 97 0.22 7.56 -6.32
N ILE A 98 -0.63 6.55 -6.30
CA ILE A 98 -1.79 6.51 -7.17
C ILE A 98 -2.93 7.26 -6.48
N HIS A 99 -3.43 8.28 -7.14
CA HIS A 99 -4.53 9.07 -6.61
C HIS A 99 -5.84 8.34 -6.83
N LEU A 100 -6.52 8.01 -5.75
CA LEU A 100 -7.78 7.27 -5.84
C LEU A 100 -9.00 8.18 -5.74
N SER A 101 -8.84 9.46 -5.99
CA SER A 101 -9.99 10.33 -6.00
C SER A 101 -10.87 9.97 -7.17
N LEU A 102 -12.13 9.69 -6.89
CA LEU A 102 -13.09 9.36 -7.94
C LEU A 102 -13.54 10.61 -8.60
N LEU A 103 -13.58 10.48 -9.71
CA LEU A 103 -13.92 11.61 -10.45
C LEU A 103 -15.35 11.86 -10.65
N PRO A 104 -15.29 11.45 -10.41
CA PRO A 104 -15.98 11.80 -10.32
C PRO A 104 -16.77 11.92 -10.07
N GLU A 105 -16.76 11.91 -9.94
CA GLU A 105 -17.25 11.76 -9.70
C GLU A 105 -17.40 11.93 -9.11
N LEU A 106 -17.21 12.42 -9.19
CA LEU A 106 -17.11 12.49 -8.80
C LEU A 106 -17.16 13.17 -8.25
N ARG A 107 -17.05 13.74 -7.98
CA ARG A 107 -16.86 14.31 -7.68
C ARG A 107 -17.38 14.97 -7.40
N GLY A 108 -17.68 15.48 -7.62
CA GLY A 108 -17.78 15.99 -7.69
C GLY A 108 -18.20 16.90 -7.53
N PRO A 109 -18.26 17.41 -7.53
CA PRO A 109 -18.18 18.22 -7.56
C PRO A 109 -17.96 18.81 -7.58
N SER A 110 -17.73 19.15 -7.75
CA SER A 110 -17.25 19.41 -8.01
C SER A 110 -16.97 19.73 -8.18
N PRO A 111 -16.97 20.05 -8.27
CA PRO A 111 -16.36 20.17 -8.59
C PRO A 111 -16.11 20.36 -8.72
N VAL A 112 -16.09 20.62 -8.79
CA VAL A 112 -15.78 20.46 -9.13
C VAL A 112 -15.80 20.74 -9.14
N GLU A 113 -15.80 21.09 -8.91
CA GLU A 113 -15.64 21.00 -9.08
C GLU A 113 -15.51 20.97 -9.20
#